data_93595b1fa1fd8d62d5bcf298b30add33
#
_entry.id   93595b1fa1fd8d62d5bcf298b30add33
#
_cell.length_a   1.000
_cell.length_b   1.000
_cell.length_c   1.000
_cell.angle_alpha   90.00
_cell.angle_beta   90.00
_cell.angle_gamma   90.00
#
_symmetry.space_group_name_H-M   'P 1'
#
loop_
_entity.id
_entity.type
_entity.pdbx_description
1 polymer ?
#
loop_
_entity_poly.entity_id
_entity_poly.type
_entity_poly.pdbx_seq_one_letter_code
_entity_poly.pdbx_strand_id
1 'polypeptide(L)' 'MAERYVTGSTGIVITVPESDELVRAVRERYDPALAFGVPPHVTVLFPWLSQPSVTDEQLAALAELAAATPAFDAALTHV' A
#
# COMPACT_ATOMS: atom_id res chain seq x y z
N MET A 1 9.43 15.55 2.44
CA MET A 1 8.75 14.23 2.46
C MET A 1 9.75 13.07 2.37
N ALA A 2 10.77 13.21 1.56
CA ALA A 2 11.79 12.15 1.41
C ALA A 2 12.46 11.77 2.73
N GLU A 3 12.67 12.73 3.63
CA GLU A 3 13.29 12.51 4.93
C GLU A 3 12.48 11.63 5.87
N ARG A 4 11.20 11.36 5.51
CA ARG A 4 10.34 10.45 6.29
C ARG A 4 10.54 8.99 5.90
N TYR A 5 11.18 8.74 4.78
CA TYR A 5 11.37 7.39 4.26
C TYR A 5 12.75 6.89 4.65
N VAL A 6 12.80 6.11 5.71
CA VAL A 6 14.03 5.51 6.21
C VAL A 6 14.18 4.13 5.60
N THR A 7 15.40 3.76 5.23
CA THR A 7 15.69 2.42 4.73
C THR A 7 15.16 1.36 5.70
N GLY A 8 14.39 0.41 5.18
CA GLY A 8 13.76 -0.64 5.98
C GLY A 8 12.38 -0.28 6.50
N SER A 9 11.85 0.91 6.18
CA SER A 9 10.46 1.24 6.51
C SER A 9 9.50 0.36 5.73
N THR A 10 8.40 -0.02 6.39
CA THR A 10 7.33 -0.81 5.76
C THR A 10 6.01 -0.07 5.90
N GLY A 11 5.02 -0.52 5.13
CA GLY A 11 3.67 0.00 5.20
C GLY A 11 2.66 -1.08 4.88
N ILE A 12 1.40 -0.80 5.19
CA ILE A 12 0.29 -1.68 4.88
C ILE A 12 -0.57 -0.96 3.87
N VAL A 13 -0.78 -1.58 2.71
CA VAL A 13 -1.55 -1.00 1.61
C VAL A 13 -2.59 -1.99 1.10
N ILE A 14 -3.64 -1.44 0.49
CA ILE A 14 -4.61 -2.21 -0.29
C ILE A 14 -4.36 -1.86 -1.75
N THR A 15 -3.98 -2.83 -2.56
CA THR A 15 -3.76 -2.60 -3.98
C THR A 15 -5.09 -2.42 -4.71
N VAL A 16 -5.12 -1.50 -5.67
CA VAL A 16 -6.32 -1.21 -6.47
C VAL A 16 -5.93 -1.20 -7.95
N PRO A 17 -5.53 -2.36 -8.49
CA PRO A 17 -5.03 -2.42 -9.87
C PRO A 17 -6.08 -2.00 -10.91
N GLU A 18 -7.36 -2.13 -10.59
CA GLU A 18 -8.44 -1.72 -11.48
C GLU A 18 -8.43 -0.23 -11.77
N SER A 19 -7.82 0.59 -10.91
CA SER A 19 -7.74 2.03 -11.13
C SER A 19 -6.58 2.45 -12.02
N ASP A 20 -5.73 1.52 -12.44
CA ASP A 20 -4.51 1.84 -13.20
C ASP A 20 -4.82 2.65 -14.47
N GLU A 21 -5.85 2.26 -15.21
CA GLU A 21 -6.24 2.97 -16.44
C GLU A 21 -6.56 4.45 -16.19
N LEU A 22 -7.15 4.75 -15.05
CA LEU A 22 -7.57 6.12 -14.71
C LEU A 22 -6.39 7.00 -14.27
N VAL A 23 -5.38 6.41 -13.64
CA VAL A 23 -4.31 7.17 -13.00
C VAL A 23 -2.96 7.01 -13.70
N ARG A 24 -2.85 6.14 -14.69
CA ARG A 24 -1.58 5.77 -15.31
C ARG A 24 -0.80 6.98 -15.83
N ALA A 25 -1.45 7.83 -16.58
CA ALA A 25 -0.80 8.99 -17.18
C ALA A 25 -0.21 9.93 -16.12
N VAL A 26 -0.93 10.10 -15.02
CA VAL A 26 -0.46 10.92 -13.91
C VAL A 26 0.71 10.23 -13.20
N ARG A 27 0.62 8.92 -12.99
CA ARG A 27 1.67 8.16 -12.34
C ARG A 27 2.96 8.13 -13.15
N GLU A 28 2.85 7.99 -14.47
CA GLU A 28 4.02 8.01 -15.36
C GLU A 28 4.80 9.32 -15.24
N ARG A 29 4.10 10.40 -14.99
CA ARG A 29 4.71 11.72 -14.91
C ARG A 29 5.23 12.06 -13.50
N TYR A 30 4.54 11.66 -12.46
CA TYR A 30 4.81 12.13 -11.11
C TYR A 30 5.14 11.07 -10.07
N ASP A 31 4.91 9.79 -10.38
CA ASP A 31 5.06 8.72 -9.39
C ASP A 31 6.26 7.83 -9.71
N PRO A 32 7.40 8.03 -9.04
CA PRO A 32 8.58 7.20 -9.28
C PRO A 32 8.36 5.73 -8.91
N ALA A 33 7.40 5.42 -8.03
CA ALA A 33 7.12 4.05 -7.64
C ALA A 33 6.59 3.20 -8.81
N LEU A 34 6.01 3.82 -9.85
CA LEU A 34 5.54 3.11 -11.02
C LEU A 34 6.69 2.36 -11.71
N ALA A 35 7.88 2.97 -11.78
CA ALA A 35 9.04 2.36 -12.41
C ALA A 35 9.52 1.10 -11.68
N PHE A 36 9.16 0.94 -10.42
CA PHE A 36 9.49 -0.23 -9.61
C PHE A 36 8.37 -1.27 -9.57
N GLY A 37 7.35 -1.11 -10.41
CA GLY A 37 6.26 -2.08 -10.52
C GLY A 37 5.21 -2.00 -9.42
N VAL A 38 5.19 -0.92 -8.67
CA VAL A 38 4.19 -0.74 -7.60
C VAL A 38 2.84 -0.40 -8.22
N PRO A 39 1.79 -1.23 -7.99
CA PRO A 39 0.45 -0.93 -8.51
C PRO A 39 -0.20 0.24 -7.76
N PRO A 40 -1.28 0.82 -8.32
CA PRO A 40 -2.09 1.78 -7.58
C PRO A 40 -2.58 1.16 -6.28
N HIS A 41 -2.61 1.95 -5.20
CA HIS A 41 -2.97 1.43 -3.89
C HIS A 41 -3.50 2.52 -2.98
N VAL A 42 -4.19 2.08 -1.93
CA VAL A 42 -4.60 2.92 -0.80
C VAL A 42 -3.73 2.55 0.39
N THR A 43 -3.08 3.52 0.99
CA THR A 43 -2.28 3.28 2.18
C THR A 43 -3.19 3.18 3.40
N VAL A 44 -3.12 2.05 4.10
CA VAL A 44 -3.86 1.83 5.34
C VAL A 44 -3.06 2.35 6.51
N LEU A 45 -1.78 2.02 6.56
CA LEU A 45 -0.89 2.44 7.64
C LEU A 45 0.54 2.57 7.14
N PHE A 46 1.14 3.74 7.36
CA PHE A 46 2.55 3.96 7.09
C PHE A 46 3.12 4.99 8.08
N PRO A 47 4.29 4.75 8.66
CA PRO A 47 5.05 3.50 8.61
C PRO A 47 4.41 2.42 9.49
N TRP A 48 4.72 1.18 9.19
CA TRP A 48 4.41 0.03 10.02
C TRP A 48 5.69 -0.37 10.78
N LEU A 49 5.91 -1.65 11.03
CA LEU A 49 7.11 -2.14 11.68
C LEU A 49 8.33 -1.92 10.77
N SER A 50 9.50 -1.68 11.36
CA SER A 50 10.74 -1.71 10.58
C SER A 50 10.96 -3.11 10.03
N GLN A 51 11.63 -3.21 8.89
CA GLN A 51 11.81 -4.48 8.19
C GLN A 51 12.33 -5.61 9.10
N PRO A 52 13.36 -5.38 9.95
CA PRO A 52 13.84 -6.45 10.83
C PRO A 52 12.83 -6.92 11.87
N SER A 53 11.81 -6.11 12.16
CA SER A 53 10.76 -6.46 13.13
C SER A 53 9.57 -7.16 12.50
N VAL A 54 9.53 -7.27 11.18
CA VAL A 54 8.46 -7.99 10.47
C VAL A 54 8.80 -9.47 10.49
N THR A 55 8.13 -10.21 11.35
CA THR A 55 8.32 -11.65 11.52
C THR A 55 7.12 -12.41 10.98
N ASP A 56 7.26 -13.73 10.85
CA ASP A 56 6.15 -14.59 10.45
C ASP A 56 4.97 -14.45 11.41
N GLU A 57 5.24 -14.29 12.71
CA GLU A 57 4.22 -14.04 13.73
C GLU A 57 3.45 -12.76 13.46
N GLN A 58 4.15 -11.69 13.12
CA GLN A 58 3.53 -10.40 12.84
C GLN A 58 2.68 -10.47 11.56
N LEU A 59 3.18 -11.15 10.53
CA LEU A 59 2.42 -11.34 9.30
C LEU A 59 1.18 -12.20 9.54
N ALA A 60 1.29 -13.24 10.36
CA ALA A 60 0.14 -14.07 10.72
C ALA A 60 -0.92 -13.28 11.49
N ALA A 61 -0.51 -12.44 12.42
CA ALA A 61 -1.43 -11.57 13.16
C ALA A 61 -2.17 -10.61 12.25
N LEU A 62 -1.46 -10.02 11.28
CA LEU A 62 -2.06 -9.14 10.28
C LEU A 62 -3.06 -9.89 9.41
N ALA A 63 -2.71 -11.11 8.99
CA ALA A 63 -3.59 -11.95 8.18
C ALA A 63 -4.87 -12.33 8.95
N GLU A 64 -4.76 -12.63 10.24
CA GLU A 64 -5.92 -12.91 11.08
C GLU A 64 -6.85 -11.72 11.20
N LEU A 65 -6.27 -10.54 11.41
CA LEU A 65 -7.04 -9.30 11.49
C LEU A 65 -7.77 -9.01 10.17
N ALA A 66 -7.09 -9.19 9.05
CA ALA A 66 -7.69 -8.99 7.73
C ALA A 66 -8.81 -10.00 7.48
N ALA A 67 -8.60 -11.26 7.86
CA ALA A 67 -9.61 -12.32 7.70
C ALA A 67 -10.85 -12.09 8.57
N ALA A 68 -10.69 -11.46 9.73
CA ALA A 68 -11.80 -11.13 10.62
C ALA A 68 -12.60 -9.89 10.15
N THR A 69 -12.07 -9.14 9.21
CA THR A 69 -12.72 -7.94 8.69
C THR A 69 -13.63 -8.33 7.53
N PRO A 70 -14.95 -8.04 7.59
CA PRO A 70 -15.85 -8.36 6.48
C PRO A 70 -15.48 -7.60 5.22
N ALA A 71 -15.68 -8.26 4.08
CA ALA A 71 -15.53 -7.60 2.79
C ALA A 71 -16.59 -6.50 2.63
N PHE A 72 -16.24 -5.45 1.94
CA PHE A 72 -17.15 -4.34 1.66
C PHE A 72 -16.85 -3.75 0.29
N ASP A 73 -17.86 -3.12 -0.31
CA ASP A 73 -17.69 -2.43 -1.57
C ASP A 73 -17.07 -1.06 -1.35
N ALA A 74 -16.16 -0.69 -2.22
CA ALA A 74 -15.56 0.63 -2.20
C ALA A 74 -15.58 1.22 -3.61
N ALA A 75 -15.75 2.52 -3.71
CA ALA A 75 -15.75 3.21 -4.98
C ALA A 75 -14.90 4.47 -4.91
N LEU A 76 -14.12 4.72 -5.97
CA LEU A 76 -13.32 5.94 -6.10
C LEU A 76 -14.15 6.93 -6.93
N THR A 77 -14.78 7.88 -6.28
CA THR A 77 -15.71 8.82 -6.89
C THR A 77 -15.14 10.21 -7.10
N HIS A 78 -14.05 10.54 -6.43
CA HIS A 78 -13.39 11.85 -6.50
C HIS A 78 -11.88 11.68 -6.56
N VAL A 79 -11.26 12.66 -7.16
CA VAL A 79 -9.79 12.76 -7.22
C VAL A 79 -9.31 13.90 -6.36
#